data_a3764d6622c81717f77d14333596e844
#
_entry.id   a3764d6622c81717f77d14333596e844
#
_cell.length_a   1.000
_cell.length_b   1.000
_cell.length_c   1.000
_cell.angle_alpha   90.00
_cell.angle_beta   90.00
_cell.angle_gamma   90.00
#
_symmetry.space_group_name_H-M   'P 1'
#
loop_
_entity.id
_entity.type
_entity.pdbx_description
1 polymer ?
#
loop_
_entity_poly.entity_id
_entity_poly.type
_entity_poly.pdbx_seq_one_letter_code
_entity_poly.pdbx_strand_id
1 'polypeptide(L)'
;MKLYKILFFFLIIGNIHAAKLGKIHDLFEKDDFSQWTNFRGKPVGSGWMIKNGVIHRKSLSGDIITKEKFKDFELTFEWKISEAGNSGIKYRTRGSLGLEYQVLDDEKHRDNKNPTHRAGSLYELVAAPDSKPLKPVGEWNTGRVIAQGNQIEHWLNGEKVVEITWGTEDWMKRFQKSKYRKNEGFGSWEGPILLQDHSDPVWYRNLRVKKL
;
A
#
# COMPACT_ATOMS: atom_id res chain seq x y z
N MET A 1 62.53 40.96 2.14
CA MET A 1 62.20 39.60 1.64
C MET A 1 60.83 39.26 2.18
N LYS A 2 59.74 39.42 1.40
CA LYS A 2 58.36 39.10 1.84
C LYS A 2 57.99 37.71 1.39
N LEU A 3 57.74 36.80 2.35
CA LEU A 3 57.23 35.46 2.09
C LEU A 3 55.75 35.50 1.83
N TYR A 4 55.31 35.12 0.65
CA TYR A 4 53.91 34.89 0.30
C TYR A 4 53.55 33.41 0.67
N LYS A 5 52.62 33.24 1.62
CA LYS A 5 52.02 31.92 1.90
C LYS A 5 50.91 31.68 0.87
N ILE A 6 51.11 30.69 -0.01
CA ILE A 6 50.11 30.21 -0.92
C ILE A 6 49.21 29.22 -0.16
N LEU A 7 47.92 29.57 -0.01
CA LEU A 7 46.92 28.72 0.61
C LEU A 7 46.28 27.88 -0.50
N PHE A 8 46.58 26.58 -0.50
CA PHE A 8 45.87 25.62 -1.37
C PHE A 8 44.47 25.29 -0.81
N PHE A 9 43.41 25.74 -1.49
CA PHE A 9 42.07 25.29 -1.24
C PHE A 9 41.84 23.95 -1.96
N PHE A 10 41.76 22.85 -1.22
CA PHE A 10 41.26 21.59 -1.77
C PHE A 10 39.72 21.67 -1.90
N LEU A 11 39.24 21.80 -3.12
CA LEU A 11 37.85 21.62 -3.45
C LEU A 11 37.54 20.12 -3.41
N ILE A 12 36.93 19.65 -2.34
CA ILE A 12 36.34 18.30 -2.30
C ILE A 12 35.06 18.33 -3.13
N ILE A 13 35.16 17.91 -4.38
CA ILE A 13 33.96 17.65 -5.22
C ILE A 13 33.34 16.35 -4.71
N GLY A 14 32.39 16.47 -3.79
CA GLY A 14 31.56 15.37 -3.39
C GLY A 14 30.72 14.91 -4.59
N ASN A 15 30.98 13.72 -5.13
CA ASN A 15 30.08 13.07 -6.09
C ASN A 15 28.78 12.76 -5.39
N ILE A 16 27.79 13.64 -5.48
CA ILE A 16 26.40 13.35 -5.11
C ILE A 16 25.91 12.39 -6.20
N HIS A 17 25.94 11.09 -5.91
CA HIS A 17 25.17 10.12 -6.69
C HIS A 17 23.70 10.49 -6.54
N ALA A 18 23.17 11.19 -7.54
CA ALA A 18 21.73 11.36 -7.69
C ALA A 18 21.15 9.94 -7.85
N ALA A 19 20.55 9.42 -6.79
CA ALA A 19 19.80 8.18 -6.85
C ALA A 19 18.79 8.34 -8.00
N LYS A 20 18.87 7.43 -8.98
CA LYS A 20 17.99 7.44 -10.15
C LYS A 20 16.56 7.26 -9.63
N LEU A 21 15.83 8.36 -9.48
CA LEU A 21 14.44 8.33 -9.01
C LEU A 21 13.66 7.34 -9.89
N GLY A 22 13.16 6.26 -9.30
CA GLY A 22 12.39 5.25 -10.00
C GLY A 22 11.23 5.90 -10.76
N LYS A 23 10.94 5.41 -11.97
CA LYS A 23 9.81 5.89 -12.77
C LYS A 23 8.51 5.62 -12.01
N ILE A 24 7.63 6.62 -11.93
CA ILE A 24 6.29 6.46 -11.40
C ILE A 24 5.41 5.84 -12.49
N HIS A 25 4.72 4.76 -12.16
CA HIS A 25 3.75 4.09 -13.03
C HIS A 25 2.35 4.35 -12.48
N ASP A 26 1.49 4.95 -13.29
CA ASP A 26 0.05 5.01 -13.00
C ASP A 26 -0.58 3.67 -13.39
N LEU A 27 -1.21 3.01 -12.43
CA LEU A 27 -1.75 1.67 -12.63
C LEU A 27 -3.08 1.67 -13.42
N PHE A 28 -3.62 2.87 -13.73
CA PHE A 28 -4.83 3.07 -14.51
C PHE A 28 -4.69 4.19 -15.57
N GLU A 29 -3.48 4.41 -16.08
CA GLU A 29 -3.13 5.47 -17.04
C GLU A 29 -4.08 5.54 -18.26
N LYS A 30 -4.58 4.38 -18.71
CA LYS A 30 -5.44 4.29 -19.90
C LYS A 30 -6.93 4.30 -19.59
N ASP A 31 -7.32 4.56 -18.35
CA ASP A 31 -8.71 4.46 -17.88
C ASP A 31 -9.34 3.08 -18.21
N ASP A 32 -8.51 2.03 -18.19
CA ASP A 32 -8.87 0.64 -18.44
C ASP A 32 -8.18 -0.34 -17.46
N PHE A 33 -8.54 -1.63 -17.56
CA PHE A 33 -7.92 -2.69 -16.77
C PHE A 33 -6.78 -3.41 -17.48
N SER A 34 -6.12 -2.80 -18.48
CA SER A 34 -5.06 -3.45 -19.27
C SER A 34 -3.88 -3.94 -18.43
N GLN A 35 -3.61 -3.31 -17.29
CA GLN A 35 -2.56 -3.69 -16.34
C GLN A 35 -3.05 -4.66 -15.25
N TRP A 36 -4.33 -5.03 -15.25
CA TRP A 36 -4.97 -5.83 -14.22
C TRP A 36 -5.54 -7.14 -14.75
N THR A 37 -5.73 -8.10 -13.85
CA THR A 37 -6.35 -9.39 -14.14
C THR A 37 -6.96 -9.96 -12.85
N ASN A 38 -7.74 -11.02 -12.95
CA ASN A 38 -8.09 -11.83 -11.79
C ASN A 38 -7.01 -12.87 -11.48
N PHE A 39 -7.14 -13.61 -10.39
CA PHE A 39 -6.15 -14.65 -9.99
C PHE A 39 -5.91 -15.75 -11.03
N ARG A 40 -6.83 -15.95 -11.96
CA ARG A 40 -6.72 -16.97 -13.03
C ARG A 40 -6.10 -16.42 -14.31
N GLY A 41 -5.57 -15.19 -14.28
CA GLY A 41 -5.03 -14.52 -15.46
C GLY A 41 -6.09 -14.13 -16.50
N LYS A 42 -7.38 -14.14 -16.14
CA LYS A 42 -8.49 -13.72 -17.00
C LYS A 42 -8.76 -12.22 -16.83
N PRO A 43 -9.44 -11.60 -17.79
CA PRO A 43 -9.87 -10.21 -17.67
C PRO A 43 -10.59 -9.95 -16.34
N VAL A 44 -10.50 -8.70 -15.87
CA VAL A 44 -11.24 -8.21 -14.71
C VAL A 44 -12.74 -8.40 -14.94
N GLY A 45 -13.43 -8.90 -13.93
CA GLY A 45 -14.88 -9.15 -14.04
C GLY A 45 -15.69 -7.85 -14.00
N SER A 46 -16.92 -7.91 -14.51
CA SER A 46 -17.82 -6.77 -14.70
C SER A 46 -18.29 -6.08 -13.41
N GLY A 47 -18.00 -6.66 -12.24
CA GLY A 47 -18.26 -6.02 -10.94
C GLY A 47 -17.28 -4.88 -10.60
N TRP A 48 -16.14 -4.83 -11.28
CA TRP A 48 -15.22 -3.70 -11.25
C TRP A 48 -15.44 -2.80 -12.46
N MET A 49 -15.53 -1.53 -12.24
CA MET A 49 -15.73 -0.50 -13.28
C MET A 49 -14.64 0.57 -13.13
N ILE A 50 -14.29 1.17 -14.26
CA ILE A 50 -13.45 2.36 -14.28
C ILE A 50 -14.16 3.44 -15.09
N LYS A 51 -14.18 4.66 -14.58
CA LYS A 51 -14.75 5.82 -15.25
C LYS A 51 -14.09 7.10 -14.76
N ASN A 52 -13.54 7.87 -15.68
CA ASN A 52 -12.86 9.15 -15.39
C ASN A 52 -11.76 8.98 -14.33
N GLY A 53 -10.91 7.95 -14.44
CA GLY A 53 -9.82 7.66 -13.51
C GLY A 53 -10.27 7.12 -12.14
N VAL A 54 -11.56 6.87 -11.94
CA VAL A 54 -12.09 6.28 -10.70
C VAL A 54 -12.44 4.82 -10.90
N ILE A 55 -11.81 3.97 -10.14
CA ILE A 55 -12.12 2.54 -10.06
C ILE A 55 -13.21 2.36 -9.01
N HIS A 56 -14.24 1.63 -9.34
CA HIS A 56 -15.36 1.35 -8.48
C HIS A 56 -15.67 -0.15 -8.46
N ARG A 57 -15.63 -0.76 -7.29
CA ARG A 57 -16.20 -2.07 -7.05
C ARG A 57 -17.71 -1.91 -6.82
N LYS A 58 -18.51 -2.29 -7.81
CA LYS A 58 -19.98 -2.11 -7.82
C LYS A 58 -20.72 -3.36 -7.36
N SER A 59 -20.23 -4.54 -7.74
CA SER A 59 -20.87 -5.82 -7.44
C SER A 59 -19.84 -6.93 -7.33
N LEU A 60 -20.20 -8.07 -6.76
CA LEU A 60 -19.30 -9.21 -6.57
C LEU A 60 -18.63 -9.63 -7.89
N SER A 61 -17.32 -9.67 -7.88
CA SER A 61 -16.51 -9.99 -9.05
C SER A 61 -15.18 -10.68 -8.73
N GLY A 62 -14.85 -10.74 -7.45
CA GLY A 62 -13.57 -11.22 -6.93
C GLY A 62 -12.48 -10.17 -6.99
N ASP A 63 -11.41 -10.44 -6.28
CA ASP A 63 -10.23 -9.58 -6.22
C ASP A 63 -9.60 -9.39 -7.59
N ILE A 64 -8.98 -8.22 -7.78
CA ILE A 64 -8.18 -7.93 -8.96
C ILE A 64 -6.73 -7.69 -8.57
N ILE A 65 -5.81 -8.13 -9.44
CA ILE A 65 -4.37 -8.04 -9.21
C ILE A 65 -3.65 -7.38 -10.38
N THR A 66 -2.58 -6.67 -10.10
CA THR A 66 -1.68 -6.18 -11.17
C THR A 66 -1.02 -7.35 -11.88
N LYS A 67 -0.78 -7.20 -13.20
CA LYS A 67 0.04 -8.16 -13.96
C LYS A 67 1.50 -8.10 -13.54
N GLU A 68 1.97 -6.90 -13.21
CA GLU A 68 3.32 -6.66 -12.69
C GLU A 68 3.41 -7.00 -11.21
N LYS A 69 4.60 -7.45 -10.78
CA LYS A 69 4.93 -7.78 -9.39
C LYS A 69 5.86 -6.73 -8.80
N PHE A 70 5.73 -6.51 -7.50
CA PHE A 70 6.49 -5.52 -6.75
C PHE A 70 7.02 -6.13 -5.45
N LYS A 71 8.25 -5.78 -5.09
CA LYS A 71 8.86 -6.13 -3.81
C LYS A 71 9.20 -4.89 -3.01
N ASP A 72 10.02 -4.01 -3.60
CA ASP A 72 10.41 -2.73 -3.03
C ASP A 72 9.77 -1.62 -3.84
N PHE A 73 8.88 -0.85 -3.19
CA PHE A 73 8.06 0.15 -3.87
C PHE A 73 7.50 1.19 -2.90
N GLU A 74 7.11 2.30 -3.47
CA GLU A 74 6.18 3.27 -2.89
C GLU A 74 4.89 3.23 -3.71
N LEU A 75 3.76 2.98 -3.05
CA LEU A 75 2.42 3.03 -3.62
C LEU A 75 1.65 4.20 -3.03
N THR A 76 1.13 5.08 -3.86
CA THR A 76 0.23 6.16 -3.47
C THR A 76 -1.13 5.94 -4.10
N PHE A 77 -2.19 6.28 -3.38
CA PHE A 77 -3.56 6.09 -3.84
C PHE A 77 -4.53 6.98 -3.06
N GLU A 78 -5.70 7.16 -3.62
CA GLU A 78 -6.84 7.69 -2.88
C GLU A 78 -7.95 6.64 -2.85
N TRP A 79 -8.66 6.58 -1.72
CA TRP A 79 -9.73 5.62 -1.52
C TRP A 79 -10.94 6.25 -0.82
N LYS A 80 -12.09 5.67 -1.07
CA LYS A 80 -13.36 6.02 -0.45
C LYS A 80 -14.16 4.74 -0.24
N ILE A 81 -14.85 4.62 0.89
CA ILE A 81 -15.62 3.43 1.25
C ILE A 81 -17.08 3.79 1.49
N SER A 82 -17.98 2.83 1.27
CA SER A 82 -19.39 2.93 1.62
C SER A 82 -19.61 2.79 3.11
N GLU A 83 -20.80 3.16 3.57
CA GLU A 83 -21.25 2.89 4.94
C GLU A 83 -21.17 1.39 5.25
N ALA A 84 -20.69 1.05 6.44
CA ALA A 84 -20.36 -0.30 6.90
C ALA A 84 -19.49 -1.12 5.91
N GLY A 85 -18.72 -0.44 5.05
CA GLY A 85 -17.94 -1.09 4.02
C GLY A 85 -16.57 -1.59 4.48
N ASN A 86 -16.09 -2.63 3.79
CA ASN A 86 -14.79 -3.25 3.99
C ASN A 86 -14.13 -3.52 2.64
N SER A 87 -12.85 -3.26 2.56
CA SER A 87 -11.96 -3.55 1.44
C SER A 87 -10.51 -3.47 1.92
N GLY A 88 -9.55 -3.62 1.02
CA GLY A 88 -8.14 -3.50 1.33
C GLY A 88 -7.28 -3.46 0.08
N ILE A 89 -6.07 -2.94 0.24
CA ILE A 89 -5.02 -3.03 -0.76
C ILE A 89 -3.96 -3.97 -0.23
N LYS A 90 -3.79 -5.12 -0.90
CA LYS A 90 -2.76 -6.08 -0.52
C LYS A 90 -1.53 -5.95 -1.41
N TYR A 91 -0.39 -6.22 -0.82
CA TYR A 91 0.90 -6.15 -1.49
C TYR A 91 1.84 -7.24 -0.98
N ARG A 92 2.96 -7.46 -1.70
CA ARG A 92 3.85 -8.62 -1.48
C ARG A 92 3.03 -9.90 -1.37
N THR A 93 2.16 -10.14 -2.37
CA THR A 93 1.14 -11.19 -2.32
C THR A 93 1.61 -12.52 -2.92
N ARG A 94 1.05 -13.63 -2.39
CA ARG A 94 1.00 -14.96 -3.04
C ARG A 94 -0.44 -15.43 -3.02
N GLY A 95 -1.07 -15.54 -4.21
CA GLY A 95 -2.51 -15.74 -4.32
C GLY A 95 -3.24 -14.59 -3.61
N SER A 96 -4.21 -14.91 -2.78
CA SER A 96 -5.00 -13.94 -2.00
C SER A 96 -4.31 -13.49 -0.70
N LEU A 97 -3.19 -14.12 -0.31
CA LEU A 97 -2.43 -13.78 0.89
C LEU A 97 -1.45 -12.65 0.59
N GLY A 98 -1.26 -11.75 1.53
CA GLY A 98 -0.30 -10.64 1.45
C GLY A 98 -0.44 -9.71 2.63
N LEU A 99 0.50 -8.77 2.76
CA LEU A 99 0.36 -7.64 3.65
C LEU A 99 -0.78 -6.77 3.15
N GLU A 100 -1.55 -6.16 4.05
CA GLU A 100 -2.77 -5.45 3.68
C GLU A 100 -2.84 -4.09 4.35
N TYR A 101 -2.98 -3.05 3.54
CA TYR A 101 -3.45 -1.74 3.97
C TYR A 101 -4.98 -1.81 4.07
N GLN A 102 -5.50 -1.75 5.28
CA GLN A 102 -6.93 -1.88 5.53
C GLN A 102 -7.71 -0.65 5.10
N VAL A 103 -8.84 -0.88 4.40
CA VAL A 103 -9.84 0.12 4.02
C VAL A 103 -11.17 -0.26 4.66
N LEU A 104 -11.62 0.51 5.64
CA LEU A 104 -12.79 0.15 6.47
C LEU A 104 -13.60 1.40 6.84
N ASP A 105 -14.91 1.21 7.02
CA ASP A 105 -15.72 2.10 7.83
C ASP A 105 -15.49 1.77 9.30
N ASP A 106 -14.65 2.56 9.96
CA ASP A 106 -14.27 2.33 11.35
C ASP A 106 -15.42 2.57 12.36
N GLU A 107 -16.52 3.19 11.93
CA GLU A 107 -17.65 3.46 12.82
C GLU A 107 -18.67 2.31 12.80
N LYS A 108 -19.03 1.81 11.61
CA LYS A 108 -20.18 0.91 11.45
C LYS A 108 -19.82 -0.51 11.04
N HIS A 109 -18.64 -0.77 10.45
CA HIS A 109 -18.30 -2.12 10.07
C HIS A 109 -17.95 -2.96 11.31
N ARG A 110 -18.48 -4.21 11.37
CA ARG A 110 -18.31 -5.13 12.52
C ARG A 110 -16.85 -5.45 12.89
N ASP A 111 -15.94 -5.38 11.93
CA ASP A 111 -14.51 -5.67 12.11
C ASP A 111 -13.77 -4.57 12.89
N ASN A 112 -14.36 -3.39 13.06
CA ASN A 112 -13.79 -2.26 13.79
C ASN A 112 -13.49 -2.55 15.27
N LYS A 113 -14.08 -3.64 15.81
CA LYS A 113 -13.86 -4.11 17.19
C LYS A 113 -12.41 -4.54 17.43
N ASN A 114 -11.74 -5.00 16.39
CA ASN A 114 -10.31 -5.31 16.46
C ASN A 114 -9.50 -4.11 15.96
N PRO A 115 -8.66 -3.48 16.80
CA PRO A 115 -7.86 -2.33 16.39
C PRO A 115 -6.96 -2.58 15.16
N THR A 116 -6.44 -3.79 14.98
CA THR A 116 -5.61 -4.14 13.82
C THR A 116 -6.40 -4.31 12.53
N HIS A 117 -7.73 -4.23 12.58
CA HIS A 117 -8.62 -4.32 11.41
C HIS A 117 -9.18 -2.96 10.99
N ARG A 118 -8.83 -1.87 11.67
CA ARG A 118 -9.30 -0.52 11.34
C ARG A 118 -8.53 0.07 10.17
N ALA A 119 -9.14 1.06 9.52
CA ALA A 119 -8.56 1.74 8.36
C ALA A 119 -7.13 2.23 8.58
N GLY A 120 -6.25 2.05 7.61
CA GLY A 120 -4.84 2.40 7.66
C GLY A 120 -3.95 1.39 8.40
N SER A 121 -4.51 0.45 9.17
CA SER A 121 -3.75 -0.60 9.86
C SER A 121 -3.04 -1.53 8.87
N LEU A 122 -1.92 -2.10 9.30
CA LEU A 122 -1.38 -3.32 8.70
C LEU A 122 -2.20 -4.48 9.25
N TYR A 123 -3.18 -4.92 8.49
CA TYR A 123 -4.23 -5.84 8.90
C TYR A 123 -3.70 -7.06 9.65
N GLU A 124 -4.32 -7.38 10.78
CA GLU A 124 -3.92 -8.46 11.71
C GLU A 124 -2.62 -8.23 12.50
N LEU A 125 -1.75 -7.31 12.08
CA LEU A 125 -0.39 -7.19 12.60
C LEU A 125 -0.16 -5.92 13.41
N VAL A 126 -0.45 -4.74 12.84
CA VAL A 126 -0.17 -3.45 13.50
C VAL A 126 -1.39 -2.54 13.37
N ALA A 127 -1.93 -2.13 14.50
CA ALA A 127 -3.03 -1.16 14.53
C ALA A 127 -2.53 0.23 14.17
N ALA A 128 -3.27 0.94 13.33
CA ALA A 128 -3.16 2.38 13.21
C ALA A 128 -3.70 3.04 14.50
N PRO A 129 -3.15 4.19 14.94
CA PRO A 129 -3.60 4.86 16.16
C PRO A 129 -5.05 5.34 16.04
N ASP A 130 -5.76 5.42 17.16
CA ASP A 130 -7.14 5.91 17.17
C ASP A 130 -7.25 7.40 16.77
N SER A 131 -6.17 8.16 16.98
CA SER A 131 -6.06 9.57 16.58
C SER A 131 -5.76 9.80 15.09
N LYS A 132 -5.67 8.72 14.28
CA LYS A 132 -5.37 8.84 12.84
C LYS A 132 -6.32 9.80 12.13
N PRO A 133 -5.87 10.56 11.11
CA PRO A 133 -6.68 11.58 10.44
C PRO A 133 -7.65 10.97 9.41
N LEU A 134 -8.46 9.98 9.82
CA LEU A 134 -9.45 9.34 8.97
C LEU A 134 -10.60 10.30 8.67
N LYS A 135 -10.96 10.44 7.40
CA LYS A 135 -12.11 11.23 6.96
C LYS A 135 -13.39 10.40 7.02
N PRO A 136 -14.56 11.05 7.15
CA PRO A 136 -15.86 10.38 7.15
C PRO A 136 -16.11 9.48 5.95
N VAL A 137 -16.98 8.51 6.12
CA VAL A 137 -17.49 7.64 5.05
C VAL A 137 -17.99 8.47 3.87
N GLY A 138 -17.65 8.06 2.65
CA GLY A 138 -18.00 8.79 1.43
C GLY A 138 -17.03 9.89 1.03
N GLU A 139 -16.08 10.26 1.88
CA GLU A 139 -15.01 11.19 1.56
C GLU A 139 -13.74 10.48 1.08
N TRP A 140 -12.94 11.20 0.29
CA TRP A 140 -11.67 10.67 -0.23
C TRP A 140 -10.56 10.79 0.81
N ASN A 141 -9.96 9.65 1.17
CA ASN A 141 -8.74 9.54 1.95
C ASN A 141 -7.55 9.33 1.02
N THR A 142 -6.39 9.89 1.37
CA THR A 142 -5.13 9.56 0.73
C THR A 142 -4.43 8.46 1.52
N GLY A 143 -3.96 7.43 0.82
CA GLY A 143 -3.14 6.36 1.37
C GLY A 143 -1.77 6.33 0.72
N ARG A 144 -0.78 5.87 1.47
CA ARG A 144 0.56 5.61 0.96
C ARG A 144 1.14 4.40 1.68
N VAL A 145 1.75 3.51 0.92
CA VAL A 145 2.50 2.36 1.43
C VAL A 145 3.95 2.49 0.96
N ILE A 146 4.90 2.36 1.88
CA ILE A 146 6.31 2.17 1.55
C ILE A 146 6.69 0.77 2.00
N ALA A 147 7.18 -0.04 1.07
CA ALA A 147 7.77 -1.34 1.33
C ALA A 147 9.16 -1.35 0.71
N GLN A 148 10.21 -1.26 1.53
CA GLN A 148 11.60 -1.20 1.08
C GLN A 148 12.48 -2.09 1.96
N GLY A 149 13.09 -3.12 1.37
CA GLY A 149 13.78 -4.14 2.13
C GLY A 149 12.85 -4.75 3.17
N ASN A 150 13.20 -4.61 4.43
CA ASN A 150 12.41 -5.08 5.57
C ASN A 150 11.50 -3.99 6.18
N GLN A 151 11.63 -2.74 5.76
CA GLN A 151 10.83 -1.64 6.27
C GLN A 151 9.46 -1.60 5.61
N ILE A 152 8.42 -1.41 6.41
CA ILE A 152 7.03 -1.29 5.96
C ILE A 152 6.41 -0.11 6.68
N GLU A 153 5.84 0.80 5.91
CA GLU A 153 5.12 1.96 6.43
C GLU A 153 3.75 2.07 5.78
N HIS A 154 2.74 2.45 6.57
CA HIS A 154 1.46 2.95 6.07
C HIS A 154 1.27 4.41 6.47
N TRP A 155 0.73 5.17 5.56
CA TRP A 155 0.40 6.58 5.73
C TRP A 155 -1.06 6.81 5.39
N LEU A 156 -1.73 7.64 6.16
CA LEU A 156 -3.12 8.03 5.96
C LEU A 156 -3.22 9.55 6.05
N ASN A 157 -3.75 10.20 5.01
CA ASN A 157 -3.95 11.65 4.94
C ASN A 157 -2.73 12.49 5.36
N GLY A 158 -1.53 12.02 4.96
CA GLY A 158 -0.25 12.71 5.22
C GLY A 158 0.44 12.33 6.52
N GLU A 159 -0.18 11.52 7.39
CA GLU A 159 0.42 11.05 8.64
C GLU A 159 0.84 9.58 8.54
N LYS A 160 2.03 9.25 9.10
CA LYS A 160 2.48 7.86 9.23
C LYS A 160 1.72 7.19 10.36
N VAL A 161 0.91 6.17 10.03
CA VAL A 161 0.04 5.46 10.96
C VAL A 161 0.53 4.06 11.32
N VAL A 162 1.43 3.50 10.50
CA VAL A 162 2.10 2.21 10.76
C VAL A 162 3.55 2.30 10.36
N GLU A 163 4.42 1.75 11.20
CA GLU A 163 5.82 1.48 10.89
C GLU A 163 6.23 0.18 11.55
N ILE A 164 6.83 -0.74 10.78
CA ILE A 164 7.36 -2.01 11.30
C ILE A 164 8.49 -2.53 10.43
N THR A 165 9.43 -3.22 11.05
CA THR A 165 10.52 -3.90 10.37
C THR A 165 10.25 -5.41 10.33
N TRP A 166 10.06 -5.96 9.13
CA TRP A 166 9.86 -7.39 8.91
C TRP A 166 11.04 -8.22 9.45
N GLY A 167 10.74 -9.34 10.09
CA GLY A 167 11.76 -10.27 10.60
C GLY A 167 12.36 -9.90 11.96
N THR A 168 12.00 -8.76 12.55
CA THR A 168 12.40 -8.41 13.92
C THR A 168 11.62 -9.23 14.96
N GLU A 169 12.06 -9.19 16.21
CA GLU A 169 11.36 -9.83 17.33
C GLU A 169 9.92 -9.31 17.47
N ASP A 170 9.69 -8.00 17.34
CA ASP A 170 8.34 -7.41 17.37
C ASP A 170 7.46 -7.91 16.22
N TRP A 171 8.02 -7.96 14.98
CA TRP A 171 7.32 -8.59 13.86
C TRP A 171 6.93 -10.04 14.17
N MET A 172 7.88 -10.86 14.62
CA MET A 172 7.66 -12.28 14.89
C MET A 172 6.60 -12.47 15.96
N LYS A 173 6.61 -11.68 17.03
CA LYS A 173 5.62 -11.70 18.11
C LYS A 173 4.20 -11.43 17.58
N ARG A 174 4.04 -10.46 16.68
CA ARG A 174 2.75 -10.12 16.05
C ARG A 174 2.32 -11.20 15.06
N PHE A 175 3.23 -11.60 14.18
CA PHE A 175 3.00 -12.63 13.19
C PHE A 175 2.51 -13.95 13.81
N GLN A 176 3.15 -14.44 14.90
CA GLN A 176 2.76 -15.65 15.59
C GLN A 176 1.35 -15.59 16.21
N LYS A 177 0.86 -14.40 16.53
CA LYS A 177 -0.51 -14.19 17.04
C LYS A 177 -1.55 -14.06 15.93
N SER A 178 -1.12 -13.75 14.70
CA SER A 178 -2.02 -13.51 13.58
C SER A 178 -2.53 -14.80 12.95
N LYS A 179 -3.59 -14.69 12.14
CA LYS A 179 -4.07 -15.79 11.30
C LYS A 179 -3.06 -16.28 10.28
N TYR A 180 -2.02 -15.47 10.00
CA TYR A 180 -0.99 -15.75 9.00
C TYR A 180 0.17 -16.61 9.51
N ARG A 181 0.23 -16.94 10.80
CA ARG A 181 1.36 -17.61 11.47
C ARG A 181 1.89 -18.90 10.82
N LYS A 182 1.07 -19.55 9.98
CA LYS A 182 1.45 -20.78 9.27
C LYS A 182 2.00 -20.52 7.86
N ASN A 183 2.05 -19.26 7.41
CA ASN A 183 2.48 -18.92 6.06
C ASN A 183 3.95 -18.47 6.09
N GLU A 184 4.86 -19.38 5.78
CA GLU A 184 6.29 -19.10 5.75
C GLU A 184 6.63 -17.96 4.78
N GLY A 185 7.50 -17.04 5.21
CA GLY A 185 7.93 -15.89 4.44
C GLY A 185 6.85 -14.83 4.22
N PHE A 186 5.69 -14.91 4.93
CA PHE A 186 4.64 -13.91 4.83
C PHE A 186 5.18 -12.49 5.03
N GLY A 187 4.93 -11.62 4.06
CA GLY A 187 5.38 -10.23 4.08
C GLY A 187 6.74 -9.96 3.42
N SER A 188 7.51 -11.00 3.02
CA SER A 188 8.79 -10.85 2.33
C SER A 188 8.73 -11.15 0.83
N TRP A 189 7.58 -11.52 0.32
CA TRP A 189 7.43 -11.98 -1.06
C TRP A 189 7.52 -10.81 -2.06
N GLU A 190 7.87 -11.12 -3.29
CA GLU A 190 7.58 -10.30 -4.45
C GLU A 190 6.24 -10.76 -5.03
N GLY A 191 5.30 -9.83 -5.23
CA GLY A 191 3.97 -10.18 -5.70
C GLY A 191 3.22 -9.00 -6.28
N PRO A 192 2.06 -9.27 -6.93
CA PRO A 192 1.21 -8.23 -7.44
C PRO A 192 0.60 -7.37 -6.31
N ILE A 193 0.18 -6.15 -6.66
CA ILE A 193 -0.75 -5.35 -5.85
C ILE A 193 -2.16 -5.89 -6.12
N LEU A 194 -2.94 -6.02 -5.05
CA LEU A 194 -4.29 -6.55 -5.09
C LEU A 194 -5.28 -5.53 -4.53
N LEU A 195 -6.38 -5.31 -5.25
CA LEU A 195 -7.56 -4.62 -4.72
C LEU A 195 -8.60 -5.66 -4.31
N GLN A 196 -9.01 -5.60 -3.04
CA GLN A 196 -9.88 -6.61 -2.46
C GLN A 196 -11.36 -6.34 -2.79
N ASP A 197 -12.06 -7.38 -3.25
CA ASP A 197 -13.51 -7.46 -3.33
C ASP A 197 -14.07 -8.10 -2.06
N HIS A 198 -14.43 -7.29 -1.06
CA HIS A 198 -15.03 -7.76 0.19
C HIS A 198 -16.55 -7.60 0.22
N SER A 199 -17.20 -7.61 -0.93
CA SER A 199 -18.65 -7.47 -1.13
C SER A 199 -19.22 -6.04 -0.96
N ASP A 200 -18.44 -5.09 -0.50
CA ASP A 200 -18.90 -3.71 -0.26
C ASP A 200 -18.43 -2.74 -1.34
N PRO A 201 -19.20 -1.70 -1.67
CA PRO A 201 -18.76 -0.67 -2.60
C PRO A 201 -17.54 0.09 -2.07
N VAL A 202 -16.51 0.15 -2.89
CA VAL A 202 -15.29 0.90 -2.65
C VAL A 202 -14.84 1.60 -3.92
N TRP A 203 -14.21 2.76 -3.78
CA TRP A 203 -13.69 3.55 -4.88
C TRP A 203 -12.21 3.83 -4.66
N TYR A 204 -11.43 3.71 -5.73
CA TYR A 204 -10.01 4.06 -5.76
C TYR A 204 -9.74 5.01 -6.92
N ARG A 205 -8.73 5.87 -6.77
CA ARG A 205 -8.19 6.70 -7.84
C ARG A 205 -6.73 7.06 -7.56
N ASN A 206 -6.03 7.59 -8.55
CA ASN A 206 -4.64 8.02 -8.42
C ASN A 206 -3.71 6.92 -7.88
N LEU A 207 -3.96 5.65 -8.27
CA LEU A 207 -3.09 4.54 -7.91
C LEU A 207 -1.79 4.62 -8.70
N ARG A 208 -0.71 4.97 -8.01
CA ARG A 208 0.61 5.13 -8.60
C ARG A 208 1.64 4.36 -7.81
N VAL A 209 2.48 3.63 -8.51
CA VAL A 209 3.57 2.86 -7.93
C VAL A 209 4.91 3.35 -8.45
N LYS A 210 5.89 3.46 -7.55
CA LYS A 210 7.27 3.75 -7.84
C LYS A 210 8.11 2.63 -7.28
N LYS A 211 8.91 1.94 -8.13
CA LYS A 211 9.90 0.96 -7.66
C LYS A 211 11.04 1.69 -6.93
N LEU A 212 11.48 1.12 -5.81
CA LEU A 212 12.55 1.63 -4.96
C LEU A 212 13.82 0.79 -5.09
#